data_819fa0205a156558cbfa3b4e536c7fd0
#
_entry.id   819fa0205a156558cbfa3b4e536c7fd0
#
_cell.length_a   1.000
_cell.length_b   1.000
_cell.length_c   1.000
_cell.angle_alpha   90.00
_cell.angle_beta   90.00
_cell.angle_gamma   90.00
#
_symmetry.space_group_name_H-M   'P 1'
#
loop_
_entity.id
_entity.type
_entity.pdbx_description
1 polymer ?
#
loop_
_entity_poly.entity_id
_entity_poly.type
_entity_poly.pdbx_seq_one_letter_code
_entity_poly.pdbx_strand_id
1 'polypeptide(L)'
;MNVEFVDFKTVKLNTMLDTGMGAELQLNQTGKVSVKLPEEWSGFAFLYLTIKIADPEEKYFVFDIITETVVKLPDEVSEFTEEAMDASMPIAQDKTFEAIRAISVAMGINEIDLGGK
;
A
#
# COMPACT_ATOMS: atom_id res chain seq x y z
N MET A 1 -11.94 -4.59 -17.43
CA MET A 1 -10.73 -3.98 -18.03
C MET A 1 -9.50 -4.74 -17.56
N ASN A 2 -8.62 -5.07 -18.48
CA ASN A 2 -7.37 -5.74 -18.16
C ASN A 2 -6.25 -4.72 -17.98
N VAL A 3 -5.82 -4.56 -16.74
CA VAL A 3 -4.73 -3.66 -16.40
C VAL A 3 -3.49 -4.50 -16.11
N GLU A 4 -2.36 -4.10 -16.70
CA GLU A 4 -1.10 -4.82 -16.56
C GLU A 4 -0.26 -4.23 -15.44
N PHE A 5 0.23 -5.09 -14.56
CA PHE A 5 1.20 -4.68 -13.54
C PHE A 5 2.57 -4.45 -14.21
N VAL A 6 3.19 -3.31 -13.93
CA VAL A 6 4.49 -2.94 -14.51
C VAL A 6 5.60 -2.95 -13.48
N ASP A 7 5.39 -2.26 -12.36
CA ASP A 7 6.43 -2.10 -11.35
C ASP A 7 5.84 -1.77 -9.99
N PHE A 8 6.61 -2.03 -8.95
CA PHE A 8 6.21 -1.75 -7.58
C PHE A 8 7.43 -1.39 -6.75
N LYS A 9 7.30 -0.37 -5.91
CA LYS A 9 8.37 -0.06 -4.95
C LYS A 9 7.80 0.60 -3.69
N THR A 10 8.54 0.45 -2.61
CA THR A 10 8.26 1.17 -1.37
C THR A 10 8.99 2.51 -1.45
N VAL A 11 8.22 3.58 -1.39
CA VAL A 11 8.75 4.94 -1.54
C VAL A 11 9.21 5.49 -0.20
N LYS A 12 8.47 5.16 0.85
CA LYS A 12 8.78 5.63 2.20
C LYS A 12 8.38 4.56 3.21
N LEU A 13 9.22 4.35 4.20
CA LEU A 13 8.94 3.41 5.27
C LEU A 13 9.42 4.00 6.59
N ASN A 14 8.53 4.05 7.58
CA ASN A 14 8.86 4.46 8.92
C ASN A 14 8.25 3.46 9.88
N THR A 15 9.08 2.79 10.68
CA THR A 15 8.61 1.79 11.62
C THR A 15 9.23 2.01 12.99
N MET A 16 8.46 1.68 14.02
CA MET A 16 8.92 1.72 15.38
C MET A 16 8.26 0.58 16.13
N LEU A 17 9.04 -0.15 16.89
CA LEU A 17 8.55 -1.23 17.73
C LEU A 17 9.24 -1.13 19.09
N ASP A 18 8.46 -0.91 20.14
CA ASP A 18 8.95 -0.92 21.50
C ASP A 18 8.78 -2.34 22.06
N THR A 19 9.90 -3.02 22.25
CA THR A 19 9.90 -4.39 22.73
C THR A 19 9.60 -4.49 24.23
N GLY A 20 9.50 -3.37 24.92
CA GLY A 20 9.16 -3.35 26.35
C GLY A 20 7.68 -3.51 26.64
N MET A 21 6.85 -3.50 25.63
CA MET A 21 5.42 -3.72 25.84
C MET A 21 5.16 -5.17 26.25
N GLY A 22 4.37 -5.36 27.27
CA GLY A 22 4.12 -6.70 27.80
C GLY A 22 2.71 -7.22 27.58
N ALA A 23 1.88 -6.53 26.82
CA ALA A 23 0.47 -6.87 26.68
C ALA A 23 0.05 -6.73 25.22
N GLU A 24 -1.12 -7.27 24.92
CA GLU A 24 -1.70 -7.09 23.60
C GLU A 24 -1.97 -5.60 23.35
N LEU A 25 -1.65 -5.16 22.14
CA LEU A 25 -1.95 -3.82 21.68
C LEU A 25 -3.13 -3.84 20.74
N GLN A 26 -3.98 -2.85 20.91
CA GLN A 26 -5.02 -2.59 19.94
C GLN A 26 -4.39 -1.69 18.87
N LEU A 27 -4.44 -2.12 17.60
CA LEU A 27 -3.85 -1.37 16.49
C LEU A 27 -4.94 -0.76 15.63
N ASN A 28 -4.73 0.46 15.23
CA ASN A 28 -5.59 1.15 14.27
C ASN A 28 -4.90 1.18 12.92
N GLN A 29 -5.66 0.96 11.87
CA GLN A 29 -5.16 1.01 10.51
C GLN A 29 -5.87 2.11 9.76
N THR A 30 -5.11 2.98 9.11
CA THR A 30 -5.64 4.00 8.21
C THR A 30 -4.95 3.88 6.87
N GLY A 31 -5.65 4.28 5.83
CA GLY A 31 -5.08 4.23 4.49
C GLY A 31 -5.68 5.29 3.60
N LYS A 32 -4.91 5.70 2.61
CA LYS A 32 -5.40 6.55 1.54
C LYS A 32 -4.67 6.22 0.25
N VAL A 33 -5.33 6.56 -0.85
CA VAL A 33 -4.80 6.30 -2.17
C VAL A 33 -4.79 7.60 -2.95
N SER A 34 -3.75 7.78 -3.77
CA SER A 34 -3.71 8.84 -4.76
C SER A 34 -3.17 8.28 -6.07
N VAL A 35 -3.51 8.94 -7.15
CA VAL A 35 -3.08 8.54 -8.49
C VAL A 35 -2.36 9.70 -9.12
N LYS A 36 -1.20 9.43 -9.71
CA LYS A 36 -0.45 10.41 -10.47
C LYS A 36 -0.39 9.96 -11.92
N LEU A 37 -0.71 10.87 -12.82
CA LEU A 37 -0.69 10.59 -14.25
C LEU A 37 0.39 11.43 -14.92
N PRO A 38 0.99 10.92 -16.00
CA PRO A 38 1.95 11.72 -16.77
C PRO A 38 1.23 12.90 -17.42
N GLU A 39 1.97 13.95 -17.77
CA GLU A 39 1.39 15.13 -18.41
C GLU A 39 0.69 14.77 -19.72
N GLU A 40 1.31 13.91 -20.50
CA GLU A 40 0.71 13.39 -21.72
C GLU A 40 0.27 11.95 -21.49
N TRP A 41 -0.91 11.59 -21.96
CA TRP A 41 -1.39 10.24 -21.78
C TRP A 41 -0.48 9.23 -22.47
N SER A 42 0.05 8.31 -21.68
CA SER A 42 0.96 7.26 -22.16
C SER A 42 0.43 5.86 -21.89
N GLY A 43 -0.72 5.74 -21.26
CA GLY A 43 -1.27 4.46 -20.84
C GLY A 43 -0.80 4.00 -19.47
N PHE A 44 0.13 4.71 -18.85
CA PHE A 44 0.65 4.37 -17.53
C PHE A 44 -0.01 5.19 -16.44
N ALA A 45 -0.22 4.57 -15.29
CA ALA A 45 -0.73 5.25 -14.11
C ALA A 45 0.11 4.83 -12.90
N PHE A 46 0.32 5.77 -11.98
CA PHE A 46 1.12 5.57 -10.78
C PHE A 46 0.20 5.69 -9.58
N LEU A 47 0.00 4.58 -8.86
CA LEU A 47 -0.88 4.55 -7.69
C LEU A 47 -0.03 4.58 -6.44
N TYR A 48 -0.31 5.54 -5.57
CA TYR A 48 0.38 5.68 -4.29
C TYR A 48 -0.58 5.28 -3.18
N LEU A 49 -0.19 4.26 -2.41
CA LEU A 49 -0.94 3.85 -1.23
C LEU A 49 -0.15 4.26 -0.01
N THR A 50 -0.82 4.95 0.90
CA THR A 50 -0.27 5.29 2.20
C THR A 50 -1.05 4.48 3.23
N ILE A 51 -0.35 3.63 3.98
CA ILE A 51 -0.97 2.81 5.03
C ILE A 51 -0.22 3.04 6.32
N LYS A 52 -0.97 3.34 7.36
CA LYS A 52 -0.41 3.52 8.70
C LYS A 52 -1.12 2.58 9.66
N ILE A 53 -0.33 1.83 10.40
CA ILE A 53 -0.81 0.92 11.44
C ILE A 53 -0.09 1.31 12.72
N ALA A 54 -0.84 1.63 13.76
CA ALA A 54 -0.23 2.11 15.00
C ALA A 54 -1.14 1.84 16.19
N ASP A 55 -0.54 1.74 17.39
CA ASP A 55 -1.35 1.77 18.61
C ASP A 55 -1.94 3.18 18.79
N PRO A 56 -3.03 3.35 19.56
CA PRO A 56 -3.75 4.63 19.64
C PRO A 56 -2.85 5.82 20.00
N GLU A 57 -1.84 5.63 20.82
CA GLU A 57 -0.95 6.70 21.26
C GLU A 57 0.34 6.77 20.45
N GLU A 58 0.53 5.87 19.49
CA GLU A 58 1.74 5.75 18.69
C GLU A 58 3.00 5.64 19.55
N LYS A 59 2.87 4.92 20.65
CA LYS A 59 3.92 4.81 21.66
C LYS A 59 4.71 3.49 21.56
N TYR A 60 4.03 2.42 21.18
CA TYR A 60 4.65 1.09 21.17
C TYR A 60 4.87 0.53 19.78
N PHE A 61 4.02 0.89 18.85
CA PHE A 61 4.11 0.37 17.50
C PHE A 61 3.63 1.40 16.49
N VAL A 62 4.46 1.67 15.51
CA VAL A 62 4.11 2.49 14.35
C VAL A 62 4.65 1.80 13.11
N PHE A 63 3.80 1.65 12.11
CA PHE A 63 4.18 1.13 10.80
C PHE A 63 3.54 2.06 9.78
N ASP A 64 4.36 2.84 9.09
CA ASP A 64 3.88 3.84 8.15
C ASP A 64 4.60 3.62 6.83
N ILE A 65 3.85 3.29 5.78
CA ILE A 65 4.41 2.92 4.49
C ILE A 65 3.71 3.67 3.38
N ILE A 66 4.50 4.12 2.40
CA ILE A 66 3.98 4.67 1.14
C ILE A 66 4.56 3.82 0.02
N THR A 67 3.69 3.27 -0.81
CA THR A 67 4.11 2.45 -1.95
C THR A 67 3.68 3.09 -3.25
N GLU A 68 4.42 2.78 -4.31
CA GLU A 68 4.07 3.18 -5.67
C GLU A 68 3.89 1.93 -6.51
N THR A 69 2.73 1.81 -7.13
CA THR A 69 2.45 0.73 -8.06
C THR A 69 2.23 1.34 -9.44
N VAL A 70 2.98 0.87 -10.42
CA VAL A 70 2.85 1.33 -11.79
C VAL A 70 2.06 0.29 -12.57
N VAL A 71 1.01 0.75 -13.24
CA VAL A 71 0.17 -0.11 -14.07
C VAL A 71 0.08 0.46 -15.48
N LYS A 72 -0.22 -0.40 -16.44
CA LYS A 72 -0.45 0.00 -17.81
C LYS A 72 -1.87 -0.39 -18.20
N LEU A 73 -2.59 0.57 -18.75
CA LEU A 73 -3.95 0.38 -19.21
C LEU A 73 -3.95 -0.13 -20.64
N PRO A 74 -5.06 -0.79 -21.07
CA PRO A 74 -5.17 -1.23 -22.48
C PRO A 74 -5.03 -0.07 -23.46
N ASP A 75 -4.53 -0.35 -24.65
CA ASP A 75 -4.24 0.67 -25.65
C ASP A 75 -5.46 1.47 -26.08
N GLU A 76 -6.64 0.85 -26.04
CA GLU A 76 -7.88 1.51 -26.42
C GLU A 76 -8.39 2.51 -25.37
N VAL A 77 -7.78 2.54 -24.20
CA VAL A 77 -8.17 3.47 -23.12
C VAL A 77 -7.36 4.75 -23.27
N SER A 78 -8.05 5.88 -23.33
CA SER A 78 -7.41 7.18 -23.55
C SER A 78 -7.32 8.05 -22.31
N GLU A 79 -7.86 7.59 -21.17
CA GLU A 79 -7.80 8.35 -19.92
C GLU A 79 -7.97 7.41 -18.73
N PHE A 80 -7.62 7.89 -17.56
CA PHE A 80 -7.75 7.11 -16.33
C PHE A 80 -9.14 7.32 -15.75
N THR A 81 -10.01 6.34 -15.97
CA THR A 81 -11.41 6.40 -15.58
C THR A 81 -11.61 5.73 -14.20
N GLU A 82 -12.84 5.83 -13.68
CA GLU A 82 -13.24 5.11 -12.48
C GLU A 82 -13.09 3.59 -12.67
N GLU A 83 -13.42 3.10 -13.85
CA GLU A 83 -13.23 1.68 -14.17
C GLU A 83 -11.76 1.29 -14.12
N ALA A 84 -10.87 2.16 -14.61
CA ALA A 84 -9.43 1.93 -14.54
C ALA A 84 -8.94 1.91 -13.09
N MET A 85 -9.49 2.77 -12.25
CA MET A 85 -9.16 2.78 -10.83
C MET A 85 -9.61 1.49 -10.15
N ASP A 86 -10.83 1.05 -10.43
CA ASP A 86 -11.38 -0.19 -9.87
C ASP A 86 -10.57 -1.41 -10.28
N ALA A 87 -10.04 -1.41 -11.49
CA ALA A 87 -9.22 -2.52 -11.99
C ALA A 87 -7.79 -2.47 -11.43
N SER A 88 -7.27 -1.28 -11.12
CA SER A 88 -5.89 -1.09 -10.69
C SER A 88 -5.72 -1.24 -9.17
N MET A 89 -6.72 -0.85 -8.39
CA MET A 89 -6.63 -0.88 -6.93
C MET A 89 -6.28 -2.24 -6.34
N PRO A 90 -6.92 -3.35 -6.77
CA PRO A 90 -6.55 -4.66 -6.21
C PRO A 90 -5.09 -5.01 -6.43
N ILE A 91 -4.51 -4.61 -7.57
CA ILE A 91 -3.10 -4.86 -7.87
C ILE A 91 -2.23 -4.10 -6.86
N ALA A 92 -2.50 -2.81 -6.67
CA ALA A 92 -1.75 -1.98 -5.75
C ALA A 92 -1.90 -2.47 -4.30
N GLN A 93 -3.10 -2.86 -3.90
CA GLN A 93 -3.35 -3.38 -2.55
C GLN A 93 -2.62 -4.68 -2.30
N ASP A 94 -2.69 -5.62 -3.24
CA ASP A 94 -2.03 -6.92 -3.08
C ASP A 94 -0.53 -6.75 -2.95
N LYS A 95 0.08 -5.91 -3.78
CA LYS A 95 1.53 -5.66 -3.73
C LYS A 95 1.93 -4.97 -2.44
N THR A 96 1.13 -3.99 -2.00
CA THR A 96 1.39 -3.27 -0.76
C THR A 96 1.27 -4.19 0.46
N PHE A 97 0.22 -5.01 0.52
CA PHE A 97 0.02 -5.93 1.64
C PHE A 97 1.11 -7.00 1.68
N GLU A 98 1.56 -7.47 0.52
CA GLU A 98 2.67 -8.40 0.42
C GLU A 98 3.95 -7.79 1.00
N ALA A 99 4.22 -6.52 0.68
CA ALA A 99 5.38 -5.79 1.21
C ALA A 99 5.26 -5.61 2.73
N ILE A 100 4.08 -5.26 3.23
CA ILE A 100 3.84 -5.09 4.67
C ILE A 100 4.11 -6.39 5.41
N ARG A 101 3.62 -7.51 4.88
CA ARG A 101 3.85 -8.82 5.51
C ARG A 101 5.34 -9.17 5.53
N ALA A 102 6.04 -8.95 4.43
CA ALA A 102 7.48 -9.24 4.35
C ALA A 102 8.28 -8.39 5.35
N ILE A 103 7.96 -7.11 5.46
CA ILE A 103 8.64 -6.20 6.38
C ILE A 103 8.33 -6.59 7.82
N SER A 104 7.09 -6.96 8.11
CA SER A 104 6.68 -7.38 9.45
C SER A 104 7.45 -8.61 9.91
N VAL A 105 7.63 -9.58 9.03
CA VAL A 105 8.43 -10.77 9.33
C VAL A 105 9.88 -10.39 9.60
N ALA A 106 10.43 -9.49 8.79
CA ALA A 106 11.81 -9.00 8.98
C ALA A 106 11.97 -8.26 10.30
N MET A 107 10.92 -7.61 10.81
CA MET A 107 10.93 -6.95 12.10
C MET A 107 10.75 -7.91 13.27
N GLY A 108 10.48 -9.19 13.00
CA GLY A 108 10.24 -10.17 14.05
C GLY A 108 8.81 -10.13 14.60
N ILE A 109 7.89 -9.53 13.86
CA ILE A 109 6.49 -9.45 14.25
C ILE A 109 5.73 -10.57 13.55
N ASN A 110 4.83 -11.23 14.28
CA ASN A 110 3.94 -12.19 13.67
C ASN A 110 3.03 -11.47 12.69
N GLU A 111 2.47 -12.21 11.77
CA GLU A 111 1.64 -11.69 10.72
C GLU A 111 0.66 -10.61 11.21
N ILE A 112 0.70 -9.45 10.56
CA ILE A 112 -0.25 -8.37 10.86
C ILE A 112 -1.55 -8.68 10.14
N ASP A 113 -2.65 -8.65 10.87
CA ASP A 113 -3.98 -8.81 10.29
C ASP A 113 -4.39 -7.49 9.62
N LEU A 114 -4.49 -7.52 8.31
CA LEU A 114 -4.85 -6.34 7.52
C LEU A 114 -6.34 -6.24 7.25
N GLY A 115 -7.14 -7.07 7.92
CA GLY A 115 -8.58 -7.04 7.76
C GLY A 115 -9.04 -7.38 6.34
N GLY A 116 -10.10 -8.13 6.20
CA GLY A 116 -10.63 -8.46 4.90
C GLY A 116 -9.72 -9.31 4.01
N LYS A 117 -8.69 -9.85 4.55
CA LYS A 117 -7.72 -10.66 3.82
C LYS A 117 -7.89 -12.11 4.17
#